data_cc694385dea4d21d227ecea5a2924bd4
#
_entry.id   cc694385dea4d21d227ecea5a2924bd4
#
_cell.length_a   1.000
_cell.length_b   1.000
_cell.length_c   1.000
_cell.angle_alpha   90.00
_cell.angle_beta   90.00
_cell.angle_gamma   90.00
#
_symmetry.space_group_name_H-M   'P 1'
#
loop_
_entity.id
_entity.type
_entity.pdbx_description
1 polymer ?
#
loop_
_entity_poly.entity_id
_entity_poly.type
_entity_poly.pdbx_seq_one_letter_code
_entity_poly.pdbx_strand_id
1 'polypeptide(L)'
;LRHTEKKIMTVQANTAPLQSQIAHWEAHHNRRLLIYLAGEGGTSAKGIDERDVLPLYTALRAIGNQERLDILLFSGGGRVNSSRRICLLFREYTSFLRIFVPYKARSAGTLLCLGSDEIVLGPLGELGPIDPQIMAQGDPAGGPQALSPEDLRALFRLSEDWLDLHTSEQRLDVLRMISNRIFPLTLGTLYRADRQIRQIGQEL
;
A
#
# COMPACT_ATOMS: atom_id res chain seq x y z
N LEU A 1 -30.02 15.62 27.22
CA LEU A 1 -28.71 15.41 26.54
C LEU A 1 -27.72 14.97 27.62
N ARG A 2 -27.47 13.66 27.73
CA ARG A 2 -26.42 13.12 28.62
C ARG A 2 -25.08 13.21 27.89
N HIS A 3 -24.20 14.04 28.39
CA HIS A 3 -22.78 14.04 28.00
C HIS A 3 -22.18 12.71 28.50
N THR A 4 -21.89 11.82 27.56
CA THR A 4 -21.08 10.63 27.83
C THR A 4 -19.62 11.10 27.78
N GLU A 5 -19.00 11.30 28.93
CA GLU A 5 -17.56 11.54 29.03
C GLU A 5 -16.83 10.33 28.46
N LYS A 6 -16.15 10.53 27.35
CA LYS A 6 -15.22 9.54 26.82
C LYS A 6 -14.03 9.44 27.79
N LYS A 7 -14.03 8.39 28.60
CA LYS A 7 -12.91 8.04 29.46
C LYS A 7 -11.75 7.61 28.56
N ILE A 8 -10.81 8.52 28.32
CA ILE A 8 -9.56 8.20 27.64
C ILE A 8 -8.76 7.31 28.60
N MET A 9 -8.75 6.01 28.35
CA MET A 9 -7.86 5.10 29.06
C MET A 9 -6.45 5.37 28.56
N THR A 10 -5.60 5.90 29.43
CA THR A 10 -4.17 5.98 29.19
C THR A 10 -3.61 4.55 29.23
N VAL A 11 -3.33 3.99 28.07
CA VAL A 11 -2.61 2.70 27.99
C VAL A 11 -1.16 2.99 28.38
N GLN A 12 -0.71 2.47 29.50
CA GLN A 12 0.72 2.48 29.84
C GLN A 12 1.45 1.68 28.75
N ALA A 13 2.35 2.35 28.01
CA ALA A 13 3.19 1.65 27.06
C ALA A 13 4.04 0.60 27.79
N ASN A 14 4.04 -0.63 27.27
CA ASN A 14 4.93 -1.66 27.76
C ASN A 14 6.38 -1.21 27.49
N THR A 15 7.14 -0.92 28.52
CA THR A 15 8.52 -0.43 28.44
C THR A 15 9.55 -1.57 28.31
N ALA A 16 9.10 -2.82 28.21
CA ALA A 16 10.00 -3.93 27.94
C ALA A 16 10.79 -3.71 26.64
N PRO A 17 12.07 -4.06 26.57
CA PRO A 17 12.84 -3.97 25.34
C PRO A 17 12.14 -4.68 24.19
N LEU A 18 12.18 -4.10 22.97
CA LEU A 18 11.51 -4.67 21.79
C LEU A 18 11.89 -6.14 21.58
N GLN A 19 13.13 -6.48 21.81
CA GLN A 19 13.62 -7.86 21.69
C GLN A 19 12.89 -8.84 22.62
N SER A 20 12.61 -8.45 23.87
CA SER A 20 11.86 -9.30 24.79
C SER A 20 10.40 -9.45 24.40
N GLN A 21 9.80 -8.43 23.79
CA GLN A 21 8.45 -8.49 23.27
C GLN A 21 8.36 -9.41 22.05
N ILE A 22 9.34 -9.34 21.14
CA ILE A 22 9.45 -10.26 20.00
C ILE A 22 9.61 -11.70 20.50
N ALA A 23 10.53 -11.94 21.43
CA ALA A 23 10.75 -13.27 21.98
C ALA A 23 9.50 -13.84 22.66
N HIS A 24 8.76 -13.00 23.39
CA HIS A 24 7.47 -13.40 23.99
C HIS A 24 6.44 -13.76 22.92
N TRP A 25 6.32 -12.96 21.85
CA TRP A 25 5.45 -13.24 20.72
C TRP A 25 5.80 -14.58 20.06
N GLU A 26 7.07 -14.77 19.74
CA GLU A 26 7.57 -15.99 19.08
C GLU A 26 7.30 -17.24 19.91
N ALA A 27 7.55 -17.16 21.23
CA ALA A 27 7.27 -18.26 22.16
C ALA A 27 5.77 -18.57 22.25
N HIS A 28 4.92 -17.54 22.29
CA HIS A 28 3.46 -17.71 22.41
C HIS A 28 2.84 -18.31 21.15
N HIS A 29 3.30 -17.87 19.98
CA HIS A 29 2.74 -18.28 18.70
C HIS A 29 3.48 -19.46 18.05
N ASN A 30 4.62 -19.87 18.60
CA ASN A 30 5.52 -20.86 18.00
C ASN A 30 5.87 -20.54 16.54
N ARG A 31 6.21 -19.27 16.27
CA ARG A 31 6.51 -18.72 14.94
C ARG A 31 7.57 -17.63 15.04
N ARG A 32 8.35 -17.44 13.97
CA ARG A 32 9.27 -16.30 13.90
C ARG A 32 8.51 -15.04 13.50
N LEU A 33 8.93 -13.90 14.08
CA LEU A 33 8.37 -12.59 13.79
C LEU A 33 9.42 -11.67 13.18
N LEU A 34 9.15 -11.16 11.98
CA LEU A 34 9.91 -10.08 11.37
C LEU A 34 9.08 -8.78 11.44
N ILE A 35 9.70 -7.69 11.91
CA ILE A 35 9.06 -6.37 11.92
C ILE A 35 9.56 -5.57 10.73
N TYR A 36 8.65 -5.15 9.85
CA TYR A 36 8.94 -4.31 8.69
C TYR A 36 8.16 -2.99 8.75
N LEU A 37 8.90 -1.91 8.98
CA LEU A 37 8.35 -0.57 9.11
C LEU A 37 8.83 0.29 7.93
N ALA A 38 7.99 0.46 6.91
CA ALA A 38 8.21 1.31 5.74
C ALA A 38 7.31 2.55 5.84
N GLY A 39 7.65 3.46 6.75
CA GLY A 39 6.77 4.55 7.17
C GLY A 39 7.07 5.91 6.57
N GLU A 40 6.12 6.81 6.75
CA GLU A 40 6.28 8.25 6.65
C GLU A 40 6.91 8.74 7.96
N GLY A 41 8.14 9.20 7.94
CA GLY A 41 8.72 9.81 9.15
C GLY A 41 10.22 9.62 9.26
N GLY A 42 10.93 10.73 9.20
CA GLY A 42 12.39 10.79 9.27
C GLY A 42 13.01 11.03 7.89
N THR A 43 14.21 11.50 7.88
CA THR A 43 14.93 12.08 6.74
C THR A 43 15.21 11.13 5.56
N SER A 44 14.75 9.87 5.58
CA SER A 44 15.07 8.89 4.53
C SER A 44 13.98 7.85 4.21
N ALA A 45 12.93 7.69 5.00
CA ALA A 45 11.98 6.59 4.83
C ALA A 45 10.78 7.00 3.95
N LYS A 46 10.92 6.87 2.65
CA LYS A 46 9.87 7.17 1.65
C LYS A 46 9.07 5.93 1.24
N GLY A 47 8.60 5.14 2.22
CA GLY A 47 7.84 3.92 1.92
C GLY A 47 8.71 2.75 1.44
N ILE A 48 8.05 1.68 0.96
CA ILE A 48 8.71 0.47 0.44
C ILE A 48 9.59 0.80 -0.76
N ASP A 49 10.88 0.44 -0.70
CA ASP A 49 11.89 0.79 -1.70
C ASP A 49 12.84 -0.39 -1.98
N GLU A 50 13.56 -0.32 -3.08
CA GLU A 50 14.54 -1.34 -3.48
C GLU A 50 15.67 -1.51 -2.44
N ARG A 51 16.00 -0.45 -1.71
CA ARG A 51 17.02 -0.49 -0.65
C ARG A 51 16.63 -1.36 0.55
N ASP A 52 15.34 -1.69 0.70
CA ASP A 52 14.85 -2.54 1.79
C ASP A 52 15.13 -4.02 1.52
N VAL A 53 15.33 -4.41 0.25
CA VAL A 53 15.48 -5.81 -0.15
C VAL A 53 16.68 -6.47 0.51
N LEU A 54 17.84 -5.83 0.49
CA LEU A 54 19.06 -6.43 1.06
C LEU A 54 19.04 -6.55 2.58
N PRO A 55 18.60 -5.55 3.36
CA PRO A 55 18.40 -5.71 4.81
C PRO A 55 17.40 -6.81 5.17
N LEU A 56 16.26 -6.89 4.45
CA LEU A 56 15.26 -7.93 4.67
C LEU A 56 15.82 -9.32 4.33
N TYR A 57 16.54 -9.45 3.22
CA TYR A 57 17.24 -10.69 2.87
C TYR A 57 18.23 -11.14 3.95
N THR A 58 19.01 -10.20 4.49
CA THR A 58 19.95 -10.48 5.57
C THR A 58 19.24 -10.96 6.83
N ALA A 59 18.14 -10.32 7.20
CA ALA A 59 17.32 -10.73 8.34
C ALA A 59 16.71 -12.13 8.14
N LEU A 60 16.17 -12.40 6.96
CA LEU A 60 15.60 -13.71 6.62
C LEU A 60 16.66 -14.82 6.62
N ARG A 61 17.85 -14.52 6.11
CA ARG A 61 18.97 -15.48 6.19
C ARG A 61 19.36 -15.82 7.64
N ALA A 62 19.30 -14.84 8.54
CA ALA A 62 19.56 -15.06 9.96
C ALA A 62 18.45 -15.87 10.65
N ILE A 63 17.18 -15.65 10.23
CA ILE A 63 16.03 -16.42 10.71
C ILE A 63 16.05 -17.86 10.16
N GLY A 64 16.50 -18.05 8.91
CA GLY A 64 16.44 -19.31 8.18
C GLY A 64 15.04 -19.66 7.69
N ASN A 65 14.92 -20.79 6.98
CA ASN A 65 13.63 -21.27 6.45
C ASN A 65 12.67 -21.63 7.59
N GLN A 66 11.45 -21.19 7.47
CA GLN A 66 10.38 -21.42 8.44
C GLN A 66 9.18 -22.10 7.77
N GLU A 67 8.49 -22.98 8.46
CA GLU A 67 7.18 -23.45 8.03
C GLU A 67 6.18 -22.29 8.02
N ARG A 68 6.26 -21.42 9.05
CA ARG A 68 5.35 -20.30 9.26
C ARG A 68 6.12 -19.06 9.69
N LEU A 69 5.94 -17.96 8.97
CA LEU A 69 6.57 -16.68 9.24
C LEU A 69 5.50 -15.61 9.45
N ASP A 70 5.63 -14.85 10.51
CA ASP A 70 4.80 -13.69 10.81
C ASP A 70 5.56 -12.40 10.45
N ILE A 71 4.90 -11.49 9.74
CA ILE A 71 5.42 -10.15 9.45
C ILE A 71 4.52 -9.13 10.12
N LEU A 72 5.06 -8.30 11.00
CA LEU A 72 4.37 -7.10 11.47
C LEU A 72 4.70 -5.97 10.51
N LEU A 73 3.71 -5.52 9.76
CA LEU A 73 3.87 -4.52 8.70
C LEU A 73 3.24 -3.18 9.08
N PHE A 74 4.02 -2.11 8.89
CA PHE A 74 3.53 -0.76 8.80
C PHE A 74 4.07 -0.12 7.52
N SER A 75 3.17 0.43 6.66
CA SER A 75 3.61 1.05 5.41
C SER A 75 2.66 2.15 4.94
N GLY A 76 3.23 3.30 4.60
CA GLY A 76 2.54 4.38 3.88
C GLY A 76 2.40 4.14 2.37
N GLY A 77 2.97 3.04 1.85
CA GLY A 77 3.03 2.73 0.43
C GLY A 77 4.48 2.64 -0.08
N GLY A 78 4.70 2.86 -1.35
CA GLY A 78 6.03 2.86 -1.95
C GLY A 78 6.07 2.29 -3.37
N ARG A 79 7.19 1.69 -3.75
CA ARG A 79 7.40 1.15 -5.11
C ARG A 79 6.76 -0.22 -5.26
N VAL A 80 5.87 -0.36 -6.23
CA VAL A 80 5.15 -1.60 -6.56
C VAL A 80 6.10 -2.77 -6.85
N ASN A 81 7.13 -2.54 -7.67
CA ASN A 81 8.10 -3.59 -8.02
C ASN A 81 8.93 -4.05 -6.81
N SER A 82 9.28 -3.12 -5.91
CA SER A 82 9.98 -3.46 -4.67
C SER A 82 9.09 -4.28 -3.75
N SER A 83 7.80 -3.92 -3.63
CA SER A 83 6.82 -4.68 -2.87
C SER A 83 6.67 -6.12 -3.39
N ARG A 84 6.49 -6.29 -4.72
CA ARG A 84 6.46 -7.61 -5.36
C ARG A 84 7.72 -8.42 -5.05
N ARG A 85 8.89 -7.81 -5.22
CA ARG A 85 10.18 -8.47 -4.96
C ARG A 85 10.33 -8.90 -3.51
N ILE A 86 9.94 -8.04 -2.55
CA ILE A 86 9.97 -8.35 -1.12
C ILE A 86 8.97 -9.45 -0.78
N CYS A 87 7.78 -9.46 -1.36
CA CYS A 87 6.80 -10.51 -1.17
C CYS A 87 7.34 -11.87 -1.62
N LEU A 88 7.90 -11.94 -2.83
CA LEU A 88 8.54 -13.16 -3.34
C LEU A 88 9.72 -13.59 -2.47
N LEU A 89 10.50 -12.64 -1.96
CA LEU A 89 11.58 -12.93 -1.02
C LEU A 89 11.06 -13.55 0.28
N PHE A 90 9.96 -13.06 0.85
CA PHE A 90 9.35 -13.70 2.02
C PHE A 90 8.92 -15.12 1.72
N ARG A 91 8.30 -15.34 0.56
CA ARG A 91 7.83 -16.66 0.10
C ARG A 91 8.96 -17.69 -0.06
N GLU A 92 10.18 -17.27 -0.41
CA GLU A 92 11.35 -18.16 -0.47
C GLU A 92 11.74 -18.72 0.90
N TYR A 93 11.36 -18.04 1.99
CA TYR A 93 11.75 -18.43 3.35
C TYR A 93 10.61 -19.05 4.16
N THR A 94 9.39 -19.13 3.63
CA THR A 94 8.27 -19.72 4.35
C THR A 94 7.24 -20.37 3.44
N SER A 95 6.64 -21.48 3.92
CA SER A 95 5.49 -22.12 3.28
C SER A 95 4.17 -21.43 3.63
N PHE A 96 4.11 -20.71 4.77
CA PHE A 96 2.93 -20.00 5.22
C PHE A 96 3.31 -18.60 5.73
N LEU A 97 2.90 -17.59 4.99
CA LEU A 97 3.16 -16.19 5.30
C LEU A 97 1.93 -15.53 5.91
N ARG A 98 2.06 -14.94 7.10
CA ARG A 98 1.00 -14.15 7.73
C ARG A 98 1.49 -12.72 7.96
N ILE A 99 0.66 -11.74 7.58
CA ILE A 99 0.99 -10.33 7.74
C ILE A 99 0.02 -9.68 8.74
N PHE A 100 0.58 -9.10 9.79
CA PHE A 100 -0.13 -8.29 10.76
C PHE A 100 -0.03 -6.81 10.39
N VAL A 101 -1.17 -6.14 10.30
CA VAL A 101 -1.26 -4.70 10.04
C VAL A 101 -1.90 -4.04 11.25
N PRO A 102 -1.11 -3.58 12.23
CA PRO A 102 -1.66 -2.99 13.46
C PRO A 102 -2.29 -1.61 13.22
N TYR A 103 -1.83 -0.88 12.19
CA TYR A 103 -2.31 0.47 11.91
C TYR A 103 -2.62 0.68 10.42
N LYS A 104 -1.61 0.70 9.52
CA LYS A 104 -1.87 0.91 8.09
C LYS A 104 -0.89 0.17 7.19
N ALA A 105 -1.41 -0.33 6.07
CA ALA A 105 -0.64 -0.75 4.91
C ALA A 105 -1.33 -0.20 3.65
N ARG A 106 -0.73 0.81 3.00
CA ARG A 106 -1.31 1.51 1.86
C ARG A 106 -0.55 1.21 0.57
N SER A 107 -1.26 1.24 -0.56
CA SER A 107 -0.66 1.11 -1.89
C SER A 107 0.24 -0.13 -1.99
N ALA A 108 1.56 0.04 -2.20
CA ALA A 108 2.53 -1.06 -2.23
C ALA A 108 2.53 -1.92 -0.95
N GLY A 109 2.17 -1.35 0.22
CA GLY A 109 1.98 -2.10 1.46
C GLY A 109 0.77 -3.03 1.39
N THR A 110 -0.35 -2.58 0.81
CA THR A 110 -1.52 -3.43 0.55
C THR A 110 -1.16 -4.57 -0.42
N LEU A 111 -0.40 -4.24 -1.48
CA LEU A 111 0.04 -5.24 -2.45
C LEU A 111 0.90 -6.32 -1.79
N LEU A 112 1.80 -5.93 -0.86
CA LEU A 112 2.57 -6.89 -0.07
C LEU A 112 1.68 -7.80 0.77
N CYS A 113 0.60 -7.26 1.37
CA CYS A 113 -0.37 -8.05 2.12
C CYS A 113 -1.10 -9.07 1.24
N LEU A 114 -1.47 -8.71 0.00
CA LEU A 114 -2.16 -9.63 -0.92
C LEU A 114 -1.34 -10.87 -1.26
N GLY A 115 -0.03 -10.79 -1.18
CA GLY A 115 0.85 -11.94 -1.39
C GLY A 115 1.03 -12.84 -0.17
N SER A 116 0.31 -12.63 0.94
CA SER A 116 0.32 -13.49 2.12
C SER A 116 -0.83 -14.50 2.11
N ASP A 117 -0.68 -15.56 2.91
CA ASP A 117 -1.75 -16.56 3.10
C ASP A 117 -2.82 -16.03 4.09
N GLU A 118 -2.41 -15.17 5.01
CA GLU A 118 -3.31 -14.61 6.02
C GLU A 118 -2.95 -13.15 6.30
N ILE A 119 -3.98 -12.30 6.34
CA ILE A 119 -3.87 -10.90 6.75
C ILE A 119 -4.63 -10.71 8.05
N VAL A 120 -3.94 -10.22 9.07
CA VAL A 120 -4.55 -9.90 10.38
C VAL A 120 -4.52 -8.40 10.58
N LEU A 121 -5.71 -7.79 10.60
CA LEU A 121 -5.85 -6.37 10.87
C LEU A 121 -6.04 -6.12 12.36
N GLY A 122 -5.26 -5.21 12.92
CA GLY A 122 -5.49 -4.70 14.27
C GLY A 122 -6.78 -3.85 14.33
N PRO A 123 -7.23 -3.44 15.52
CA PRO A 123 -8.43 -2.60 15.67
C PRO A 123 -8.37 -1.26 14.91
N LEU A 124 -7.17 -0.77 14.63
CA LEU A 124 -6.91 0.42 13.80
C LEU A 124 -6.28 0.06 12.45
N GLY A 125 -6.24 -1.24 12.11
CA GLY A 125 -5.63 -1.76 10.90
C GLY A 125 -6.44 -1.37 9.67
N GLU A 126 -5.77 -0.78 8.66
CA GLU A 126 -6.37 -0.45 7.38
C GLU A 126 -5.49 -0.88 6.20
N LEU A 127 -6.13 -1.32 5.13
CA LEU A 127 -5.53 -1.48 3.81
C LEU A 127 -6.00 -0.32 2.93
N GLY A 128 -5.05 0.36 2.28
CA GLY A 128 -5.36 1.47 1.38
C GLY A 128 -5.49 1.02 -0.07
N PRO A 129 -5.99 1.90 -0.95
CA PRO A 129 -6.10 1.61 -2.38
C PRO A 129 -4.73 1.36 -3.01
N ILE A 130 -4.73 0.51 -4.06
CA ILE A 130 -3.55 0.18 -4.85
C ILE A 130 -3.72 0.79 -6.24
N ASP A 131 -3.54 2.08 -6.35
CA ASP A 131 -3.65 2.80 -7.61
C ASP A 131 -2.41 3.67 -7.86
N PRO A 132 -1.87 3.66 -9.09
CA PRO A 132 -0.78 4.54 -9.44
C PRO A 132 -1.28 5.98 -9.48
N GLN A 133 -0.44 6.90 -9.01
CA GLN A 133 -0.72 8.33 -9.07
C GLN A 133 0.34 9.03 -9.92
N ILE A 134 -0.09 9.99 -10.70
CA ILE A 134 0.77 10.94 -11.41
C ILE A 134 0.47 12.36 -10.92
N MET A 135 1.48 13.22 -10.93
CA MET A 135 1.26 14.64 -10.70
C MET A 135 0.87 15.29 -12.02
N ALA A 136 -0.36 15.75 -12.11
CA ALA A 136 -0.87 16.54 -13.23
C ALA A 136 -0.81 18.03 -12.90
N GLN A 137 -0.78 18.88 -13.93
CA GLN A 137 -1.03 20.31 -13.74
C GLN A 137 -2.49 20.45 -13.29
N GLY A 138 -2.67 20.89 -12.05
CA GLY A 138 -3.99 21.18 -11.49
C GLY A 138 -4.57 22.48 -12.04
N ASP A 139 -5.59 22.99 -11.36
CA ASP A 139 -6.11 24.33 -11.59
C ASP A 139 -4.96 25.35 -11.49
N PRO A 140 -4.84 26.34 -12.39
CA PRO A 140 -3.87 27.42 -12.31
C PRO A 140 -3.77 28.07 -10.92
N ALA A 141 -4.85 28.07 -10.14
CA ALA A 141 -4.92 28.60 -8.79
C ALA A 141 -4.58 27.57 -7.68
N GLY A 142 -4.58 26.25 -7.99
CA GLY A 142 -4.48 25.17 -7.00
C GLY A 142 -3.16 24.39 -6.98
N GLY A 143 -2.26 24.61 -7.94
CA GLY A 143 -1.00 23.88 -8.04
C GLY A 143 -1.14 22.44 -8.56
N PRO A 144 -0.06 21.63 -8.49
CA PRO A 144 -0.07 20.26 -8.98
C PRO A 144 -1.06 19.38 -8.20
N GLN A 145 -1.83 18.57 -8.90
CA GLN A 145 -2.81 17.65 -8.32
C GLN A 145 -2.41 16.19 -8.63
N ALA A 146 -2.51 15.31 -7.64
CA ALA A 146 -2.37 13.88 -7.87
C ALA A 146 -3.59 13.37 -8.64
N LEU A 147 -3.33 12.61 -9.70
CA LEU A 147 -4.35 12.01 -10.54
C LEU A 147 -4.15 10.50 -10.60
N SER A 148 -5.21 9.75 -10.39
CA SER A 148 -5.24 8.29 -10.50
C SER A 148 -6.02 7.82 -11.74
N PRO A 149 -5.91 6.55 -12.15
CA PRO A 149 -6.77 5.97 -13.19
C PRO A 149 -8.25 6.01 -12.80
N GLU A 150 -8.57 5.91 -11.50
CA GLU A 150 -9.96 5.97 -11.03
C GLU A 150 -10.55 7.39 -11.18
N ASP A 151 -9.75 8.44 -11.02
CA ASP A 151 -10.21 9.81 -11.28
C ASP A 151 -10.61 10.00 -12.77
N LEU A 152 -9.81 9.41 -13.68
CA LEU A 152 -10.15 9.42 -15.10
C LEU A 152 -11.42 8.62 -15.39
N ARG A 153 -11.56 7.42 -14.80
CA ARG A 153 -12.78 6.62 -14.94
C ARG A 153 -14.00 7.34 -14.37
N ALA A 154 -13.84 7.98 -13.21
CA ALA A 154 -14.90 8.76 -12.58
C ALA A 154 -15.35 9.93 -13.46
N LEU A 155 -14.41 10.63 -14.14
CA LEU A 155 -14.75 11.71 -15.07
C LEU A 155 -15.57 11.21 -16.27
N PHE A 156 -15.22 10.06 -16.85
CA PHE A 156 -16.03 9.49 -17.93
C PHE A 156 -17.40 9.05 -17.45
N ARG A 157 -17.51 8.41 -16.28
CA ARG A 157 -18.81 8.05 -15.68
C ARG A 157 -19.65 9.29 -15.39
N LEU A 158 -19.07 10.34 -14.81
CA LEU A 158 -19.75 11.61 -14.59
C LEU A 158 -20.32 12.19 -15.88
N SER A 159 -19.53 12.14 -16.98
CA SER A 159 -19.99 12.65 -18.29
C SER A 159 -21.18 11.84 -18.82
N GLU A 160 -21.24 10.55 -18.56
CA GLU A 160 -22.34 9.68 -18.94
C GLU A 160 -23.56 9.84 -17.99
N ASP A 161 -23.33 9.76 -16.67
CA ASP A 161 -24.41 9.68 -15.66
C ASP A 161 -25.08 11.05 -15.39
N TRP A 162 -24.32 12.15 -15.45
CA TRP A 162 -24.81 13.47 -15.08
C TRP A 162 -25.05 14.39 -16.27
N LEU A 163 -24.30 14.21 -17.37
CA LEU A 163 -24.37 15.08 -18.53
C LEU A 163 -24.98 14.40 -19.76
N ASP A 164 -25.37 13.12 -19.65
CA ASP A 164 -26.01 12.33 -20.72
C ASP A 164 -25.15 12.26 -22.01
N LEU A 165 -23.83 12.21 -21.87
CA LEU A 165 -22.87 12.20 -22.98
C LEU A 165 -22.49 10.74 -23.33
N HIS A 166 -23.25 10.13 -24.24
CA HIS A 166 -23.10 8.69 -24.58
C HIS A 166 -22.46 8.43 -25.94
N THR A 167 -22.37 9.43 -26.81
CA THR A 167 -21.86 9.25 -28.18
C THR A 167 -20.32 9.20 -28.21
N SER A 168 -19.77 8.54 -29.22
CA SER A 168 -18.31 8.49 -29.44
C SER A 168 -17.70 9.88 -29.65
N GLU A 169 -18.43 10.78 -30.30
CA GLU A 169 -18.00 12.15 -30.53
C GLU A 169 -17.90 12.95 -29.22
N GLN A 170 -18.92 12.85 -28.37
CA GLN A 170 -18.93 13.47 -27.04
C GLN A 170 -17.81 12.94 -26.14
N ARG A 171 -17.54 11.62 -26.17
CA ARG A 171 -16.40 11.02 -25.45
C ARG A 171 -15.05 11.53 -25.96
N LEU A 172 -14.95 11.77 -27.29
CA LEU A 172 -13.75 12.36 -27.89
C LEU A 172 -13.53 13.80 -27.40
N ASP A 173 -14.59 14.58 -27.23
CA ASP A 173 -14.50 15.95 -26.71
C ASP A 173 -14.05 15.96 -25.23
N VAL A 174 -14.55 15.04 -24.39
CA VAL A 174 -14.07 14.86 -23.03
C VAL A 174 -12.57 14.50 -23.04
N LEU A 175 -12.14 13.60 -23.94
CA LEU A 175 -10.73 13.24 -24.07
C LEU A 175 -9.85 14.41 -24.52
N ARG A 176 -10.33 15.24 -25.46
CA ARG A 176 -9.65 16.48 -25.90
C ARG A 176 -9.48 17.45 -24.73
N MET A 177 -10.52 17.62 -23.91
CA MET A 177 -10.47 18.49 -22.74
C MET A 177 -9.41 17.99 -21.72
N ILE A 178 -9.33 16.69 -21.48
CA ILE A 178 -8.30 16.08 -20.62
C ILE A 178 -6.91 16.32 -21.23
N SER A 179 -6.75 16.09 -22.54
CA SER A 179 -5.47 16.21 -23.26
C SER A 179 -4.92 17.63 -23.26
N ASN A 180 -5.76 18.63 -23.09
CA ASN A 180 -5.34 20.04 -22.92
C ASN A 180 -4.72 20.31 -21.54
N ARG A 181 -4.94 19.44 -20.56
CA ARG A 181 -4.44 19.57 -19.18
C ARG A 181 -3.35 18.54 -18.86
N ILE A 182 -3.39 17.40 -19.52
CA ILE A 182 -2.47 16.29 -19.27
C ILE A 182 -1.87 15.85 -20.60
N PHE A 183 -0.54 15.84 -20.68
CA PHE A 183 0.14 15.38 -21.89
C PHE A 183 -0.26 13.94 -22.22
N PRO A 184 -0.71 13.62 -23.46
CA PRO A 184 -1.29 12.32 -23.80
C PRO A 184 -0.41 11.12 -23.49
N LEU A 185 0.92 11.21 -23.63
CA LEU A 185 1.83 10.13 -23.28
C LEU A 185 1.87 9.84 -21.77
N THR A 186 1.58 10.84 -20.94
CA THR A 186 1.44 10.67 -19.49
C THR A 186 0.22 9.80 -19.16
N LEU A 187 -0.89 9.96 -19.88
CA LEU A 187 -2.07 9.08 -19.76
C LEU A 187 -1.72 7.63 -20.13
N GLY A 188 -0.93 7.44 -21.20
CA GLY A 188 -0.43 6.13 -21.59
C GLY A 188 0.47 5.49 -20.52
N THR A 189 1.27 6.30 -19.83
CA THR A 189 2.10 5.83 -18.71
C THR A 189 1.24 5.41 -17.52
N LEU A 190 0.23 6.20 -17.18
CA LEU A 190 -0.73 5.89 -16.11
C LEU A 190 -1.49 4.60 -16.41
N TYR A 191 -1.95 4.41 -17.65
CA TYR A 191 -2.61 3.19 -18.09
C TYR A 191 -1.71 1.94 -17.95
N ARG A 192 -0.42 2.04 -18.37
CA ARG A 192 0.53 0.94 -18.20
C ARG A 192 0.77 0.60 -16.72
N ALA A 193 0.90 1.62 -15.88
CA ALA A 193 1.09 1.44 -14.44
C ALA A 193 -0.12 0.76 -13.79
N ASP A 194 -1.34 1.16 -14.14
CA ASP A 194 -2.58 0.52 -13.68
C ASP A 194 -2.62 -0.98 -14.09
N ARG A 195 -2.31 -1.28 -15.34
CA ARG A 195 -2.25 -2.67 -15.81
C ARG A 195 -1.20 -3.50 -15.09
N GLN A 196 0.00 -2.94 -14.89
CA GLN A 196 1.09 -3.62 -14.19
C GLN A 196 0.70 -3.96 -12.74
N ILE A 197 0.08 -3.02 -12.03
CA ILE A 197 -0.38 -3.23 -10.66
C ILE A 197 -1.42 -4.35 -10.60
N ARG A 198 -2.40 -4.35 -11.50
CA ARG A 198 -3.42 -5.41 -11.57
C ARG A 198 -2.81 -6.77 -11.87
N GLN A 199 -1.86 -6.83 -12.79
CA GLN A 199 -1.15 -8.07 -13.10
C GLN A 199 -0.38 -8.59 -11.88
N ILE A 200 0.39 -7.74 -11.21
CA ILE A 200 1.15 -8.13 -10.01
C ILE A 200 0.21 -8.60 -8.89
N GLY A 201 -0.93 -7.93 -8.70
CA GLY A 201 -1.93 -8.34 -7.70
C GLY A 201 -2.60 -9.68 -8.02
N GLN A 202 -2.58 -10.12 -9.27
CA GLN A 202 -3.07 -11.45 -9.68
C GLN A 202 -1.99 -12.53 -9.59
N GLU A 203 -0.73 -12.15 -9.65
CA GLU A 203 0.43 -13.06 -9.54
C GLU A 203 0.75 -13.40 -8.07
N LEU A 204 0.44 -12.52 -7.12
CA LEU A 204 0.69 -12.67 -5.69
C LEU A 204 -0.43 -13.39 -4.97
#